data_2632186267adf402bf1fed246e23b553
#
_entry.id   2632186267adf402bf1fed246e23b553
#
_cell.length_a   1.000
_cell.length_b   1.000
_cell.length_c   1.000
_cell.angle_alpha   90.00
_cell.angle_beta   90.00
_cell.angle_gamma   90.00
#
_symmetry.space_group_name_H-M   'P 1'
#
loop_
_entity.id
_entity.type
_entity.pdbx_description
1 polymer ?
#
loop_
_entity_poly.entity_id
_entity_poly.type
_entity_poly.pdbx_seq_one_letter_code
_entity_poly.pdbx_strand_id
1 'polypeptide(L)'
;MQAEIVTPDKHSDKGKKEQVQEMFDTISPSYDGLNRVMTLRMDITWRRRVREKVAEVKAGTILDVATGTGDLAIELSKIANAHITGVDISQGMLSVGEQKVKTLGLSERITMQLADSEHLPFADGSFDAVTVSFGVRNFENLQKGLSELRRVLHPGGRLVILETSVPTRFPYKQGYKFYTKFVVPLMGKLLAKNQNAYAYLSESAAKFPFGKQLANILESEIGFSRVKFYPQFLGVATIYVADK
;
A
#
# COMPACT_ATOMS: atom_id res chain seq x y z
N MET A 1 3.80 -16.37 -13.91
CA MET A 1 4.99 -16.59 -13.03
C MET A 1 4.52 -16.27 -11.62
N GLN A 2 4.41 -17.26 -10.72
CA GLN A 2 4.01 -16.99 -9.33
C GLN A 2 5.09 -16.10 -8.68
N ALA A 3 4.67 -15.00 -8.03
CA ALA A 3 5.58 -14.17 -7.27
C ALA A 3 6.19 -15.00 -6.14
N GLU A 4 7.50 -14.90 -5.95
CA GLU A 4 8.19 -15.61 -4.87
C GLU A 4 7.65 -15.11 -3.52
N ILE A 5 7.12 -16.01 -2.71
CA ILE A 5 6.55 -15.66 -1.40
C ILE A 5 7.70 -15.28 -0.46
N VAL A 6 7.71 -14.03 -0.03
CA VAL A 6 8.62 -13.50 0.99
C VAL A 6 7.85 -13.41 2.30
N THR A 7 8.42 -13.93 3.40
CA THR A 7 7.86 -13.88 4.75
C THR A 7 8.76 -13.09 5.70
N PRO A 8 8.22 -12.45 6.74
CA PRO A 8 8.99 -11.75 7.77
C PRO A 8 10.01 -12.64 8.50
N ASP A 9 9.62 -13.87 8.80
CA ASP A 9 10.49 -14.90 9.37
C ASP A 9 10.40 -16.19 8.54
N LYS A 10 11.54 -16.59 7.96
CA LYS A 10 11.65 -17.80 7.11
C LYS A 10 11.66 -19.10 7.92
N HIS A 11 11.84 -19.01 9.23
CA HIS A 11 11.88 -20.16 10.14
C HIS A 11 10.58 -20.36 10.94
N SER A 12 9.59 -19.49 10.72
CA SER A 12 8.29 -19.58 11.38
C SER A 12 7.35 -20.53 10.63
N ASP A 13 6.60 -21.33 11.38
CA ASP A 13 5.54 -22.21 10.84
C ASP A 13 4.24 -21.44 10.52
N LYS A 14 4.17 -20.13 10.85
CA LYS A 14 3.02 -19.28 10.59
C LYS A 14 2.91 -18.89 9.13
N GLY A 15 1.69 -18.74 8.62
CA GLY A 15 1.43 -18.20 7.29
C GLY A 15 1.94 -16.76 7.12
N LYS A 16 2.16 -16.33 5.88
CA LYS A 16 2.64 -14.98 5.57
C LYS A 16 1.75 -13.91 6.19
N LYS A 17 0.44 -14.06 6.08
CA LYS A 17 -0.56 -13.09 6.58
C LYS A 17 -0.41 -12.86 8.07
N GLU A 18 -0.35 -13.93 8.87
CA GLU A 18 -0.20 -13.84 10.32
C GLU A 18 1.12 -13.18 10.73
N GLN A 19 2.23 -13.56 10.08
CA GLN A 19 3.54 -12.95 10.31
C GLN A 19 3.56 -11.46 9.97
N VAL A 20 2.92 -11.06 8.86
CA VAL A 20 2.80 -9.67 8.43
C VAL A 20 1.97 -8.87 9.42
N GLN A 21 0.85 -9.42 9.89
CA GLN A 21 0.01 -8.77 10.91
C GLN A 21 0.80 -8.52 12.20
N GLU A 22 1.44 -9.54 12.77
CA GLU A 22 2.22 -9.42 14.00
C GLU A 22 3.38 -8.42 13.86
N MET A 23 4.04 -8.42 12.71
CA MET A 23 5.10 -7.47 12.41
C MET A 23 4.59 -6.03 12.43
N PHE A 24 3.48 -5.74 11.74
CA PHE A 24 2.91 -4.40 11.68
C PHE A 24 2.32 -3.96 13.02
N ASP A 25 1.70 -4.86 13.79
CA ASP A 25 1.27 -4.57 15.17
C ASP A 25 2.45 -4.12 16.03
N THR A 26 3.60 -4.80 15.91
CA THR A 26 4.81 -4.49 16.69
C THR A 26 5.42 -3.14 16.33
N ILE A 27 5.45 -2.75 15.04
CA ILE A 27 6.11 -1.53 14.59
C ILE A 27 5.18 -0.31 14.52
N SER A 28 3.87 -0.49 14.71
CA SER A 28 2.86 0.56 14.52
C SER A 28 3.18 1.88 15.23
N PRO A 29 3.73 1.92 16.49
CA PRO A 29 4.00 3.20 17.16
C PRO A 29 5.10 4.04 16.49
N SER A 30 6.03 3.41 15.77
CA SER A 30 7.16 4.09 15.12
C SER A 30 7.06 4.18 13.60
N TYR A 31 6.03 3.56 13.02
CA TYR A 31 5.88 3.33 11.59
C TYR A 31 5.95 4.61 10.76
N ASP A 32 5.18 5.63 11.13
CA ASP A 32 5.14 6.89 10.37
C ASP A 32 6.49 7.61 10.34
N GLY A 33 7.14 7.71 11.49
CA GLY A 33 8.46 8.34 11.59
C GLY A 33 9.49 7.66 10.69
N LEU A 34 9.49 6.34 10.70
CA LEU A 34 10.40 5.53 9.91
C LEU A 34 10.14 5.65 8.41
N ASN A 35 8.87 5.60 7.99
CA ASN A 35 8.50 5.82 6.58
C ASN A 35 8.94 7.20 6.09
N ARG A 36 8.74 8.27 6.89
CA ARG A 36 9.19 9.62 6.55
C ARG A 36 10.70 9.69 6.32
N VAL A 37 11.47 9.01 7.16
CA VAL A 37 12.94 8.99 7.05
C VAL A 37 13.36 8.14 5.84
N MET A 38 12.82 6.93 5.68
CA MET A 38 13.16 6.03 4.57
C MET A 38 12.78 6.59 3.19
N THR A 39 11.70 7.32 3.10
CA THR A 39 11.25 7.91 1.83
C THR A 39 11.77 9.32 1.61
N LEU A 40 12.54 9.87 2.56
CA LEU A 40 12.94 11.29 2.58
C LEU A 40 11.73 12.22 2.41
N ARG A 41 10.59 11.85 3.03
CA ARG A 41 9.28 12.53 2.96
C ARG A 41 8.64 12.58 1.56
N MET A 42 9.16 11.87 0.58
CA MET A 42 8.57 11.80 -0.78
C MET A 42 7.21 11.09 -0.79
N ASP A 43 6.96 10.20 0.18
CA ASP A 43 5.70 9.53 0.40
C ASP A 43 4.50 10.51 0.49
N ILE A 44 4.69 11.70 1.05
CA ILE A 44 3.68 12.77 1.12
C ILE A 44 3.28 13.22 -0.29
N THR A 45 4.27 13.46 -1.15
CA THR A 45 4.01 13.89 -2.54
C THR A 45 3.35 12.77 -3.34
N TRP A 46 3.75 11.51 -3.12
CA TRP A 46 3.17 10.38 -3.83
C TRP A 46 1.71 10.15 -3.43
N ARG A 47 1.36 10.24 -2.12
CA ARG A 47 -0.06 10.17 -1.68
C ARG A 47 -0.90 11.30 -2.25
N ARG A 48 -0.36 12.53 -2.35
CA ARG A 48 -1.06 13.62 -3.02
C ARG A 48 -1.38 13.28 -4.48
N ARG A 49 -0.43 12.69 -5.21
CA ARG A 49 -0.66 12.23 -6.60
C ARG A 49 -1.69 11.10 -6.68
N VAL A 50 -1.72 10.19 -5.71
CA VAL A 50 -2.80 9.18 -5.61
C VAL A 50 -4.14 9.87 -5.46
N ARG A 51 -4.29 10.82 -4.52
CA ARG A 51 -5.52 11.60 -4.37
C ARG A 51 -5.94 12.30 -5.67
N GLU A 52 -5.01 12.91 -6.39
CA GLU A 52 -5.27 13.57 -7.67
C GLU A 52 -5.85 12.56 -8.69
N LYS A 53 -5.32 11.32 -8.75
CA LYS A 53 -5.83 10.26 -9.62
C LYS A 53 -7.22 9.75 -9.22
N VAL A 54 -7.51 9.69 -7.94
CA VAL A 54 -8.84 9.34 -7.42
C VAL A 54 -9.85 10.47 -7.70
N ALA A 55 -9.46 11.72 -7.54
CA ALA A 55 -10.33 12.87 -7.78
C ALA A 55 -10.81 12.99 -9.23
N GLU A 56 -10.07 12.44 -10.20
CA GLU A 56 -10.44 12.44 -11.63
C GLU A 56 -11.80 11.73 -11.89
N VAL A 57 -12.20 10.78 -11.04
CA VAL A 57 -13.47 10.02 -11.18
C VAL A 57 -14.59 10.55 -10.26
N LYS A 58 -14.37 11.67 -9.58
CA LYS A 58 -15.35 12.29 -8.67
C LYS A 58 -15.89 11.32 -7.63
N ALA A 59 -15.03 10.45 -7.09
CA ALA A 59 -15.39 9.42 -6.12
C ALA A 59 -16.03 10.02 -4.87
N GLY A 60 -17.23 9.55 -4.51
CA GLY A 60 -17.93 9.86 -3.27
C GLY A 60 -17.64 8.84 -2.17
N THR A 61 -17.47 7.57 -2.55
CA THR A 61 -17.16 6.45 -1.65
C THR A 61 -15.81 5.86 -2.01
N ILE A 62 -14.86 5.86 -1.07
CA ILE A 62 -13.48 5.41 -1.30
C ILE A 62 -13.12 4.35 -0.26
N LEU A 63 -12.59 3.22 -0.72
CA LEU A 63 -12.00 2.21 0.14
C LEU A 63 -10.47 2.32 0.08
N ASP A 64 -9.81 2.51 1.22
CA ASP A 64 -8.36 2.49 1.35
C ASP A 64 -7.93 1.19 2.03
N VAL A 65 -7.41 0.25 1.25
CA VAL A 65 -7.03 -1.11 1.69
C VAL A 65 -5.57 -1.14 2.11
N ALA A 66 -5.27 -1.87 3.19
CA ALA A 66 -4.00 -1.79 3.90
C ALA A 66 -3.68 -0.34 4.29
N THR A 67 -4.68 0.33 4.90
CA THR A 67 -4.62 1.76 5.22
C THR A 67 -3.55 2.10 6.25
N GLY A 68 -3.11 1.11 7.02
CA GLY A 68 -2.10 1.26 8.06
C GLY A 68 -2.53 2.29 9.11
N THR A 69 -1.70 3.28 9.33
CA THR A 69 -1.96 4.41 10.24
C THR A 69 -2.83 5.52 9.61
N GLY A 70 -3.48 5.26 8.47
CA GLY A 70 -4.45 6.14 7.84
C GLY A 70 -3.89 7.35 7.07
N ASP A 71 -2.60 7.40 6.79
CA ASP A 71 -1.99 8.56 6.12
C ASP A 71 -2.57 8.83 4.72
N LEU A 72 -2.88 7.78 3.94
CA LEU A 72 -3.52 7.94 2.65
C LEU A 72 -5.00 8.28 2.81
N ALA A 73 -5.73 7.64 3.71
CA ALA A 73 -7.12 7.95 4.02
C ALA A 73 -7.30 9.44 4.42
N ILE A 74 -6.39 9.96 5.26
CA ILE A 74 -6.35 11.40 5.64
C ILE A 74 -6.07 12.29 4.41
N GLU A 75 -5.18 11.88 3.51
CA GLU A 75 -4.93 12.65 2.28
C GLU A 75 -6.17 12.64 1.35
N LEU A 76 -6.84 11.48 1.22
CA LEU A 76 -8.05 11.32 0.40
C LEU A 76 -9.23 12.12 0.93
N SER A 77 -9.32 12.36 2.24
CA SER A 77 -10.39 13.17 2.83
C SER A 77 -10.40 14.62 2.35
N LYS A 78 -9.34 15.08 1.70
CA LYS A 78 -9.29 16.40 1.03
C LYS A 78 -10.11 16.46 -0.28
N ILE A 79 -10.57 15.32 -0.80
CA ILE A 79 -11.52 15.29 -1.92
C ILE A 79 -12.89 15.71 -1.38
N ALA A 80 -13.50 16.71 -2.00
CA ALA A 80 -14.78 17.25 -1.55
C ALA A 80 -15.87 16.15 -1.53
N ASN A 81 -16.62 16.08 -0.44
CA ASN A 81 -17.72 15.13 -0.23
C ASN A 81 -17.36 13.65 -0.28
N ALA A 82 -16.07 13.27 -0.29
CA ALA A 82 -15.70 11.86 -0.23
C ALA A 82 -15.81 11.31 1.21
N HIS A 83 -16.33 10.11 1.35
CA HIS A 83 -16.30 9.29 2.55
C HIS A 83 -15.31 8.16 2.35
N ILE A 84 -14.38 8.00 3.28
CA ILE A 84 -13.29 7.04 3.19
C ILE A 84 -13.50 5.93 4.22
N THR A 85 -13.47 4.68 3.76
CA THR A 85 -13.36 3.51 4.62
C THR A 85 -11.93 3.00 4.52
N GLY A 86 -11.16 3.10 5.60
CA GLY A 86 -9.82 2.53 5.70
C GLY A 86 -9.89 1.14 6.31
N VAL A 87 -9.29 0.14 5.67
CA VAL A 87 -9.22 -1.22 6.23
C VAL A 87 -7.79 -1.70 6.34
N ASP A 88 -7.51 -2.40 7.42
CA ASP A 88 -6.20 -3.05 7.64
C ASP A 88 -6.37 -4.34 8.43
N ILE A 89 -5.41 -5.25 8.32
CA ILE A 89 -5.37 -6.50 9.08
C ILE A 89 -4.72 -6.31 10.46
N SER A 90 -3.95 -5.24 10.66
CA SER A 90 -3.27 -4.90 11.91
C SER A 90 -4.11 -3.97 12.77
N GLN A 91 -4.56 -4.47 13.92
CA GLN A 91 -5.29 -3.65 14.90
C GLN A 91 -4.40 -2.55 15.49
N GLY A 92 -3.10 -2.83 15.65
CA GLY A 92 -2.13 -1.83 16.14
C GLY A 92 -2.01 -0.63 15.21
N MET A 93 -1.97 -0.87 13.89
CA MET A 93 -1.97 0.19 12.88
C MET A 93 -3.26 1.00 12.90
N LEU A 94 -4.42 0.33 12.92
CA LEU A 94 -5.73 0.98 12.95
C LEU A 94 -5.88 1.87 14.19
N SER A 95 -5.45 1.41 15.36
CA SER A 95 -5.53 2.20 16.61
C SER A 95 -4.75 3.52 16.52
N VAL A 96 -3.57 3.51 15.88
CA VAL A 96 -2.81 4.74 15.61
C VAL A 96 -3.57 5.62 14.61
N GLY A 97 -4.13 5.03 13.56
CA GLY A 97 -4.90 5.73 12.54
C GLY A 97 -6.16 6.40 13.11
N GLU A 98 -6.95 5.69 13.90
CA GLU A 98 -8.15 6.20 14.59
C GLU A 98 -7.82 7.41 15.48
N GLN A 99 -6.72 7.33 16.23
CA GLN A 99 -6.28 8.47 17.05
C GLN A 99 -5.91 9.68 16.19
N LYS A 100 -5.25 9.48 15.05
CA LYS A 100 -4.92 10.57 14.10
C LYS A 100 -6.19 11.17 13.49
N VAL A 101 -7.11 10.34 13.02
CA VAL A 101 -8.40 10.76 12.45
C VAL A 101 -9.20 11.60 13.45
N LYS A 102 -9.27 11.13 14.70
CA LYS A 102 -9.93 11.86 15.79
C LYS A 102 -9.26 13.19 16.08
N THR A 103 -7.94 13.22 16.20
CA THR A 103 -7.16 14.44 16.50
C THR A 103 -7.32 15.50 15.40
N LEU A 104 -7.51 15.08 14.15
CA LEU A 104 -7.71 15.96 13.00
C LEU A 104 -9.19 16.34 12.78
N GLY A 105 -10.12 15.85 13.60
CA GLY A 105 -11.55 16.14 13.44
C GLY A 105 -12.18 15.50 12.20
N LEU A 106 -11.64 14.38 11.72
CA LEU A 106 -12.04 13.71 10.46
C LEU A 106 -12.97 12.51 10.67
N SER A 107 -13.46 12.24 11.88
CA SER A 107 -14.26 11.04 12.21
C SER A 107 -15.57 10.93 11.43
N GLU A 108 -16.15 12.05 10.98
CA GLU A 108 -17.34 12.07 10.10
C GLU A 108 -17.01 11.69 8.64
N ARG A 109 -15.75 11.71 8.26
CA ARG A 109 -15.28 11.52 6.88
C ARG A 109 -14.50 10.22 6.68
N ILE A 110 -13.90 9.69 7.74
CA ILE A 110 -13.03 8.52 7.71
C ILE A 110 -13.48 7.52 8.76
N THR A 111 -13.82 6.32 8.33
CA THR A 111 -14.05 5.14 9.18
C THR A 111 -12.89 4.18 9.05
N MET A 112 -12.39 3.67 10.18
CA MET A 112 -11.32 2.66 10.21
C MET A 112 -11.91 1.31 10.64
N GLN A 113 -11.56 0.22 9.96
CA GLN A 113 -12.13 -1.11 10.20
C GLN A 113 -11.10 -2.22 10.02
N LEU A 114 -11.12 -3.20 10.92
CA LEU A 114 -10.32 -4.41 10.78
C LEU A 114 -10.90 -5.28 9.65
N ALA A 115 -10.10 -5.58 8.64
CA ALA A 115 -10.49 -6.47 7.55
C ALA A 115 -9.28 -7.07 6.81
N ASP A 116 -9.50 -8.24 6.24
CA ASP A 116 -8.54 -8.92 5.37
C ASP A 116 -8.79 -8.51 3.92
N SER A 117 -7.74 -8.02 3.25
CA SER A 117 -7.78 -7.62 1.84
C SER A 117 -8.17 -8.75 0.87
N GLU A 118 -8.00 -10.01 1.29
CA GLU A 118 -8.37 -11.19 0.51
C GLU A 118 -9.81 -11.67 0.77
N HIS A 119 -10.52 -11.03 1.71
CA HIS A 119 -11.91 -11.30 2.08
C HIS A 119 -12.57 -10.03 2.61
N LEU A 120 -12.78 -9.06 1.72
CA LEU A 120 -13.35 -7.77 2.09
C LEU A 120 -14.83 -7.91 2.49
N PRO A 121 -15.25 -7.39 3.67
CA PRO A 121 -16.62 -7.54 4.19
C PRO A 121 -17.60 -6.52 3.56
N PHE A 122 -17.50 -6.31 2.25
CA PHE A 122 -18.32 -5.37 1.50
C PHE A 122 -18.99 -6.08 0.32
N ALA A 123 -20.16 -5.61 -0.06
CA ALA A 123 -20.86 -6.11 -1.23
C ALA A 123 -20.13 -5.73 -2.53
N ASP A 124 -20.45 -6.43 -3.62
CA ASP A 124 -19.93 -6.11 -4.95
C ASP A 124 -20.34 -4.70 -5.35
N GLY A 125 -19.41 -3.94 -5.93
CA GLY A 125 -19.70 -2.61 -6.45
C GLY A 125 -20.03 -1.55 -5.40
N SER A 126 -19.49 -1.66 -4.18
CA SER A 126 -19.78 -0.74 -3.07
C SER A 126 -19.02 0.58 -3.14
N PHE A 127 -17.96 0.67 -3.92
CA PHE A 127 -17.06 1.83 -3.91
C PHE A 127 -16.82 2.41 -5.30
N ASP A 128 -16.72 3.73 -5.37
CA ASP A 128 -16.34 4.48 -6.58
C ASP A 128 -14.86 4.35 -6.86
N ALA A 129 -14.05 4.32 -5.81
CA ALA A 129 -12.61 4.13 -5.92
C ALA A 129 -12.07 3.22 -4.81
N VAL A 130 -11.02 2.48 -5.15
CA VAL A 130 -10.23 1.68 -4.21
C VAL A 130 -8.78 2.13 -4.29
N THR A 131 -8.13 2.30 -3.15
CA THR A 131 -6.72 2.66 -3.07
C THR A 131 -5.95 1.65 -2.23
N VAL A 132 -4.67 1.45 -2.57
CA VAL A 132 -3.71 0.69 -1.76
C VAL A 132 -2.37 1.40 -1.81
N SER A 133 -1.77 1.71 -0.65
CA SER A 133 -0.44 2.33 -0.59
C SER A 133 0.54 1.44 0.16
N PHE A 134 1.54 0.90 -0.55
CA PHE A 134 2.59 0.02 -0.01
C PHE A 134 2.06 -1.26 0.66
N GLY A 135 0.87 -1.71 0.24
CA GLY A 135 0.17 -2.85 0.83
C GLY A 135 0.14 -4.11 -0.01
N VAL A 136 0.02 -4.00 -1.35
CA VAL A 136 -0.24 -5.17 -2.22
C VAL A 136 0.85 -6.23 -2.18
N ARG A 137 2.12 -5.87 -1.96
CA ARG A 137 3.22 -6.82 -1.82
C ARG A 137 3.12 -7.70 -0.57
N ASN A 138 2.32 -7.27 0.40
CA ASN A 138 2.10 -7.98 1.66
C ASN A 138 0.96 -9.00 1.58
N PHE A 139 0.12 -8.96 0.55
CA PHE A 139 -0.93 -9.95 0.35
C PHE A 139 -0.32 -11.37 0.32
N GLU A 140 -0.97 -12.33 0.96
CA GLU A 140 -0.56 -13.72 0.94
C GLU A 140 -0.84 -14.33 -0.43
N ASN A 141 -2.05 -14.08 -0.96
CA ASN A 141 -2.45 -14.40 -2.31
C ASN A 141 -2.76 -13.11 -3.10
N LEU A 142 -1.80 -12.69 -3.94
CA LEU A 142 -1.89 -11.46 -4.70
C LEU A 142 -3.11 -11.42 -5.62
N GLN A 143 -3.38 -12.52 -6.37
CA GLN A 143 -4.51 -12.56 -7.30
C GLN A 143 -5.84 -12.46 -6.56
N LYS A 144 -5.97 -13.16 -5.43
CA LYS A 144 -7.18 -13.11 -4.61
C LYS A 144 -7.44 -11.72 -4.07
N GLY A 145 -6.43 -11.08 -3.47
CA GLY A 145 -6.55 -9.72 -2.97
C GLY A 145 -6.90 -8.74 -4.08
N LEU A 146 -6.19 -8.77 -5.22
CA LEU A 146 -6.50 -7.89 -6.36
C LEU A 146 -7.90 -8.15 -6.94
N SER A 147 -8.39 -9.40 -6.94
CA SER A 147 -9.75 -9.74 -7.36
C SER A 147 -10.80 -9.16 -6.41
N GLU A 148 -10.56 -9.20 -5.10
CA GLU A 148 -11.42 -8.56 -4.10
C GLU A 148 -11.47 -7.03 -4.27
N LEU A 149 -10.32 -6.38 -4.52
CA LEU A 149 -10.29 -4.95 -4.84
C LEU A 149 -11.16 -4.62 -6.05
N ARG A 150 -11.11 -5.47 -7.10
CA ARG A 150 -11.94 -5.31 -8.29
C ARG A 150 -13.42 -5.61 -8.00
N ARG A 151 -13.72 -6.63 -7.19
CA ARG A 151 -15.10 -7.02 -6.85
C ARG A 151 -15.86 -5.87 -6.20
N VAL A 152 -15.26 -5.24 -5.19
CA VAL A 152 -15.90 -4.16 -4.42
C VAL A 152 -16.01 -2.83 -5.17
N LEU A 153 -15.28 -2.64 -6.27
CA LEU A 153 -15.47 -1.49 -7.16
C LEU A 153 -16.75 -1.62 -7.97
N HIS A 154 -17.51 -0.54 -8.11
CA HIS A 154 -18.65 -0.50 -9.03
C HIS A 154 -18.18 -0.49 -10.51
N PRO A 155 -19.02 -0.81 -11.48
CA PRO A 155 -18.68 -0.66 -12.90
C PRO A 155 -18.31 0.80 -13.24
N GLY A 156 -17.13 1.01 -13.83
CA GLY A 156 -16.56 2.33 -14.09
C GLY A 156 -15.77 2.93 -12.90
N GLY A 157 -15.70 2.22 -11.78
CA GLY A 157 -14.86 2.60 -10.64
C GLY A 157 -13.37 2.44 -10.91
N ARG A 158 -12.55 3.05 -10.07
CA ARG A 158 -11.10 3.16 -10.27
C ARG A 158 -10.30 2.55 -9.12
N LEU A 159 -9.33 1.71 -9.47
CA LEU A 159 -8.27 1.26 -8.56
C LEU A 159 -7.03 2.16 -8.73
N VAL A 160 -6.47 2.64 -7.61
CA VAL A 160 -5.17 3.33 -7.61
C VAL A 160 -4.24 2.65 -6.61
N ILE A 161 -3.14 2.08 -7.09
CA ILE A 161 -2.11 1.44 -6.26
C ILE A 161 -0.86 2.31 -6.27
N LEU A 162 -0.33 2.63 -5.10
CA LEU A 162 1.02 3.16 -4.91
C LEU A 162 1.89 2.07 -4.31
N GLU A 163 2.92 1.63 -5.03
CA GLU A 163 3.79 0.55 -4.55
C GLU A 163 5.26 0.83 -4.85
N THR A 164 6.15 0.24 -4.05
CA THR A 164 7.58 0.30 -4.27
C THR A 164 7.98 -0.35 -5.59
N SER A 165 9.01 0.18 -6.19
CA SER A 165 9.58 -0.36 -7.43
C SER A 165 11.10 -0.18 -7.46
N VAL A 166 11.77 -0.87 -8.38
CA VAL A 166 13.22 -0.82 -8.52
C VAL A 166 13.56 -0.02 -9.76
N PRO A 167 14.38 1.05 -9.65
CA PRO A 167 14.89 1.78 -10.81
C PRO A 167 15.59 0.86 -11.80
N THR A 168 15.24 0.99 -13.09
CA THR A 168 15.81 0.14 -14.14
C THR A 168 16.93 0.81 -14.92
N ARG A 169 17.00 2.17 -14.90
CA ARG A 169 17.94 2.95 -15.70
C ARG A 169 19.23 3.26 -14.93
N PHE A 170 20.37 3.27 -15.66
CA PHE A 170 21.64 3.81 -15.17
C PHE A 170 21.53 5.35 -15.06
N PRO A 171 22.13 6.00 -14.04
CA PRO A 171 22.86 5.47 -12.86
C PRO A 171 21.94 5.13 -11.66
N TYR A 172 20.65 5.38 -11.76
CA TYR A 172 19.70 5.29 -10.64
C TYR A 172 19.58 3.87 -10.05
N LYS A 173 19.68 2.86 -10.92
CA LYS A 173 19.69 1.45 -10.49
C LYS A 173 20.85 1.16 -9.53
N GLN A 174 22.03 1.70 -9.81
CA GLN A 174 23.22 1.50 -8.97
C GLN A 174 23.10 2.25 -7.65
N GLY A 175 22.63 3.51 -7.70
CA GLY A 175 22.38 4.32 -6.51
C GLY A 175 21.35 3.66 -5.59
N TYR A 176 20.25 3.13 -6.14
CA TYR A 176 19.25 2.40 -5.38
C TYR A 176 19.80 1.11 -4.75
N LYS A 177 20.60 0.32 -5.49
CA LYS A 177 21.29 -0.86 -4.94
C LYS A 177 22.21 -0.51 -3.78
N PHE A 178 22.98 0.57 -3.91
CA PHE A 178 23.84 1.07 -2.82
C PHE A 178 22.99 1.48 -1.61
N TYR A 179 21.93 2.26 -1.84
CA TYR A 179 21.01 2.71 -0.78
C TYR A 179 20.38 1.53 -0.03
N THR A 180 19.80 0.56 -0.74
CA THR A 180 19.13 -0.61 -0.13
C THR A 180 20.12 -1.55 0.55
N LYS A 181 21.36 -1.66 0.04
CA LYS A 181 22.36 -2.58 0.59
C LYS A 181 23.08 -2.02 1.84
N PHE A 182 23.29 -0.71 1.90
CA PHE A 182 24.14 -0.10 2.95
C PHE A 182 23.35 0.87 3.85
N VAL A 183 22.52 1.74 3.26
CA VAL A 183 21.85 2.80 4.02
C VAL A 183 20.64 2.25 4.79
N VAL A 184 19.77 1.48 4.13
CA VAL A 184 18.57 0.92 4.78
C VAL A 184 18.90 0.01 5.98
N PRO A 185 19.86 -0.93 5.90
CA PRO A 185 20.25 -1.73 7.07
C PRO A 185 20.86 -0.92 8.20
N LEU A 186 21.67 0.11 7.86
CA LEU A 186 22.25 1.01 8.87
C LEU A 186 21.15 1.80 9.60
N MET A 187 20.19 2.33 8.85
CA MET A 187 19.01 3.01 9.41
C MET A 187 18.17 2.05 10.28
N GLY A 188 17.97 0.82 9.81
CA GLY A 188 17.29 -0.22 10.58
C GLY A 188 17.96 -0.49 11.93
N LYS A 189 19.29 -0.58 11.96
CA LYS A 189 20.07 -0.76 13.22
C LYS A 189 19.97 0.42 14.18
N LEU A 190 19.92 1.64 13.64
CA LEU A 190 19.93 2.87 14.47
C LEU A 190 18.53 3.27 14.94
N LEU A 191 17.49 3.00 14.16
CA LEU A 191 16.15 3.53 14.39
C LEU A 191 15.12 2.47 14.80
N ALA A 192 15.41 1.18 14.63
CA ALA A 192 14.42 0.13 14.83
C ALA A 192 14.77 -0.84 15.94
N LYS A 193 13.77 -1.09 16.79
CA LYS A 193 13.79 -2.21 17.73
C LYS A 193 13.64 -3.58 17.06
N ASN A 194 13.22 -3.64 15.76
CA ASN A 194 12.96 -4.89 15.04
C ASN A 194 13.68 -4.92 13.69
N GLN A 195 14.86 -5.53 13.64
CA GLN A 195 15.68 -5.65 12.42
C GLN A 195 15.03 -6.53 11.33
N ASN A 196 14.25 -7.55 11.72
CA ASN A 196 13.62 -8.47 10.78
C ASN A 196 12.55 -7.77 9.93
N ALA A 197 11.78 -6.84 10.51
CA ALA A 197 10.79 -6.07 9.78
C ALA A 197 11.41 -5.27 8.61
N TYR A 198 12.59 -4.67 8.81
CA TYR A 198 13.26 -3.88 7.76
C TYR A 198 13.88 -4.74 6.67
N ALA A 199 14.44 -5.90 7.04
CA ALA A 199 14.90 -6.88 6.09
C ALA A 199 13.74 -7.34 5.19
N TYR A 200 12.60 -7.67 5.79
CA TYR A 200 11.38 -8.04 5.07
C TYR A 200 10.90 -6.93 4.13
N LEU A 201 10.79 -5.68 4.61
CA LEU A 201 10.31 -4.56 3.79
C LEU A 201 11.20 -4.35 2.55
N SER A 202 12.51 -4.52 2.69
CA SER A 202 13.46 -4.39 1.58
C SER A 202 13.42 -5.60 0.63
N GLU A 203 13.36 -6.82 1.15
CA GLU A 203 13.33 -8.04 0.35
C GLU A 203 12.01 -8.18 -0.41
N SER A 204 10.87 -7.92 0.25
CA SER A 204 9.55 -7.95 -0.38
C SER A 204 9.43 -6.93 -1.52
N ALA A 205 9.94 -5.70 -1.32
CA ALA A 205 9.97 -4.68 -2.36
C ALA A 205 10.82 -5.08 -3.57
N ALA A 206 11.95 -5.78 -3.36
CA ALA A 206 12.85 -6.19 -4.44
C ALA A 206 12.30 -7.34 -5.29
N LYS A 207 11.47 -8.22 -4.70
CA LYS A 207 10.91 -9.41 -5.36
C LYS A 207 9.50 -9.20 -5.91
N PHE A 208 8.80 -8.14 -5.49
CA PHE A 208 7.45 -7.85 -5.94
C PHE A 208 7.43 -7.46 -7.43
N PRO A 209 6.46 -7.94 -8.24
CA PRO A 209 6.32 -7.53 -9.63
C PRO A 209 6.01 -6.03 -9.73
N PHE A 210 6.74 -5.30 -10.55
CA PHE A 210 6.54 -3.85 -10.70
C PHE A 210 6.52 -3.40 -12.17
N GLY A 211 6.10 -2.15 -12.40
CA GLY A 211 6.02 -1.56 -13.73
C GLY A 211 5.07 -2.33 -14.63
N LYS A 212 5.54 -2.74 -15.80
CA LYS A 212 4.75 -3.48 -16.77
C LYS A 212 4.28 -4.85 -16.26
N GLN A 213 5.03 -5.49 -15.36
CA GLN A 213 4.64 -6.80 -14.82
C GLN A 213 3.35 -6.71 -14.00
N LEU A 214 3.27 -5.78 -13.03
CA LEU A 214 2.05 -5.60 -12.24
C LEU A 214 0.90 -5.05 -13.11
N ALA A 215 1.19 -4.16 -14.07
CA ALA A 215 0.17 -3.69 -15.00
C ALA A 215 -0.46 -4.84 -15.81
N ASN A 216 0.37 -5.78 -16.30
CA ASN A 216 -0.12 -6.96 -17.02
C ASN A 216 -0.97 -7.88 -16.11
N ILE A 217 -0.59 -8.07 -14.83
CA ILE A 217 -1.40 -8.83 -13.88
C ILE A 217 -2.77 -8.18 -13.72
N LEU A 218 -2.83 -6.87 -13.48
CA LEU A 218 -4.08 -6.12 -13.34
C LEU A 218 -4.96 -6.24 -14.58
N GLU A 219 -4.38 -6.14 -15.79
CA GLU A 219 -5.12 -6.15 -17.04
C GLU A 219 -5.51 -7.57 -17.46
N SER A 220 -4.55 -8.48 -17.53
CA SER A 220 -4.73 -9.80 -18.17
C SER A 220 -5.25 -10.87 -17.21
N GLU A 221 -4.89 -10.81 -15.91
CA GLU A 221 -5.27 -11.84 -14.94
C GLU A 221 -6.47 -11.41 -14.09
N ILE A 222 -6.57 -10.12 -13.72
CA ILE A 222 -7.66 -9.60 -12.88
C ILE A 222 -8.80 -9.00 -13.71
N GLY A 223 -8.51 -8.55 -14.94
CA GLY A 223 -9.51 -8.05 -15.88
C GLY A 223 -9.87 -6.57 -15.69
N PHE A 224 -8.95 -5.74 -15.18
CA PHE A 224 -9.11 -4.29 -15.24
C PHE A 224 -8.93 -3.78 -16.66
N SER A 225 -9.63 -2.70 -16.99
CA SER A 225 -9.45 -1.97 -18.25
C SER A 225 -8.51 -0.77 -18.07
N ARG A 226 -7.92 -0.30 -19.18
CA ARG A 226 -7.14 0.95 -19.24
C ARG A 226 -6.08 1.07 -18.13
N VAL A 227 -5.32 0.00 -17.89
CA VAL A 227 -4.26 0.01 -16.88
C VAL A 227 -3.11 0.90 -17.33
N LYS A 228 -2.79 1.92 -16.51
CA LYS A 228 -1.65 2.82 -16.70
C LYS A 228 -0.77 2.82 -15.47
N PHE A 229 0.53 3.02 -15.64
CA PHE A 229 1.43 3.15 -14.51
C PHE A 229 2.37 4.34 -14.68
N TYR A 230 2.68 5.00 -13.57
CA TYR A 230 3.41 6.26 -13.50
C TYR A 230 4.56 6.11 -12.51
N PRO A 231 5.80 5.84 -12.97
CA PRO A 231 6.98 5.78 -12.10
C PRO A 231 7.19 7.11 -11.37
N GLN A 232 7.48 7.02 -10.08
CA GLN A 232 7.74 8.15 -9.20
C GLN A 232 9.22 8.20 -8.87
N PHE A 233 9.76 9.40 -8.71
CA PHE A 233 11.13 9.69 -8.31
C PHE A 233 12.13 8.63 -8.80
N LEU A 234 12.53 8.74 -10.08
CA LEU A 234 13.50 7.87 -10.73
C LEU A 234 13.13 6.37 -10.76
N GLY A 235 11.89 6.02 -10.40
CA GLY A 235 11.38 4.66 -10.43
C GLY A 235 11.51 3.89 -9.10
N VAL A 236 11.67 4.56 -7.96
CA VAL A 236 11.69 3.91 -6.63
C VAL A 236 10.30 3.56 -6.11
N ALA A 237 9.27 4.19 -6.66
CA ALA A 237 7.87 3.85 -6.46
C ALA A 237 7.12 4.00 -7.78
N THR A 238 5.94 3.39 -7.88
CA THR A 238 5.09 3.48 -9.06
C THR A 238 3.63 3.60 -8.64
N ILE A 239 2.90 4.53 -9.27
CA ILE A 239 1.44 4.65 -9.14
C ILE A 239 0.81 3.91 -10.32
N TYR A 240 -0.10 2.98 -10.04
CA TYR A 240 -0.90 2.27 -11.02
C TYR A 240 -2.33 2.79 -10.95
N VAL A 241 -2.94 2.99 -12.10
CA VAL A 241 -4.34 3.41 -12.25
C VAL A 241 -5.01 2.42 -13.17
N ALA A 242 -6.08 1.81 -12.72
CA ALA A 242 -6.82 0.80 -13.46
C ALA A 242 -8.33 1.04 -13.31
N ASP A 243 -9.08 1.03 -14.40
CA ASP A 243 -10.53 1.22 -14.40
C ASP A 243 -11.23 -0.14 -14.52
N LYS A 244 -12.35 -0.32 -13.78
CA LYS A 244 -13.15 -1.54 -13.82
C LYS A 244 -14.16 -1.51 -14.98
#